data_0b917c8e6ff331df047d8f02a8104861
#
_entry.id   0b917c8e6ff331df047d8f02a8104861
#
_cell.length_a   1.000
_cell.length_b   1.000
_cell.length_c   1.000
_cell.angle_alpha   90.00
_cell.angle_beta   90.00
_cell.angle_gamma   90.00
#
_symmetry.space_group_name_H-M   'P 1'
#
loop_
_entity.id
_entity.type
_entity.pdbx_description
1 polymer ?
#
loop_
_entity_poly.entity_id
_entity_poly.type
_entity_poly.pdbx_seq_one_letter_code
_entity_poly.pdbx_strand_id
1 'polypeptide(L)'
;MATVAFLGLGHMGGPMSANLVAAGHTVRGFDPAPQATAAAQQHGVSVHADAAEAVTGAQTVITMLPHGDAVKRCYAQILPAAADDTLFIDSSTISVADAREVHALARAHGFAQVDAPVSGGVTGAVAGRLAFMVGGEDAAVHRARQVLQPMAAKVIHCGAAGAGQAAKICNNMVLAVQQVAVAEAFVLAGELGLADQALFDVMTGATGNCWALHTNCPVPGPVPTSPANHNFEPGFSAALMDKDLQLAMDAVRSSGAQAPLGSHAAQIYHNFAADHGAQDFSAVITTLRS
;
A
#
# COMPACT_ATOMS: atom_id res chain seq x y z
N MET A 1 23.32 -11.50 -1.36
CA MET A 1 22.40 -12.34 -2.15
C MET A 1 21.69 -13.27 -1.19
N ALA A 2 20.36 -13.39 -1.31
CA ALA A 2 19.54 -14.25 -0.46
C ALA A 2 18.44 -14.90 -1.31
N THR A 3 17.90 -16.03 -0.86
CA THR A 3 16.72 -16.64 -1.45
C THR A 3 15.49 -16.05 -0.78
N VAL A 4 14.61 -15.42 -1.58
CA VAL A 4 13.40 -14.75 -1.12
C VAL A 4 12.19 -15.44 -1.75
N ALA A 5 11.24 -15.90 -0.95
CA ALA A 5 9.92 -16.29 -1.42
C ALA A 5 9.02 -15.05 -1.49
N PHE A 6 8.36 -14.82 -2.63
CA PHE A 6 7.44 -13.71 -2.82
C PHE A 6 6.04 -14.24 -3.18
N LEU A 7 5.08 -14.01 -2.30
CA LEU A 7 3.72 -14.53 -2.42
C LEU A 7 2.74 -13.40 -2.69
N GLY A 8 2.06 -13.48 -3.83
CA GLY A 8 1.26 -12.40 -4.38
C GLY A 8 2.06 -11.58 -5.40
N LEU A 9 1.90 -11.89 -6.68
CA LEU A 9 2.65 -11.31 -7.81
C LEU A 9 1.79 -10.36 -8.67
N GLY A 10 0.72 -9.83 -8.09
CA GLY A 10 -0.17 -8.89 -8.76
C GLY A 10 0.49 -7.53 -9.03
N HIS A 11 -0.33 -6.47 -9.21
CA HIS A 11 0.12 -5.12 -9.61
C HIS A 11 1.23 -4.53 -8.75
N MET A 12 1.26 -4.85 -7.45
CA MET A 12 2.31 -4.40 -6.55
C MET A 12 3.45 -5.42 -6.42
N GLY A 13 3.10 -6.68 -6.12
CA GLY A 13 4.10 -7.72 -5.85
C GLY A 13 4.94 -8.12 -7.06
N GLY A 14 4.38 -8.07 -8.27
CA GLY A 14 5.15 -8.31 -9.50
C GLY A 14 6.34 -7.36 -9.65
N PRO A 15 6.15 -6.04 -9.70
CA PRO A 15 7.25 -5.08 -9.73
C PRO A 15 8.20 -5.17 -8.52
N MET A 16 7.66 -5.40 -7.32
CA MET A 16 8.49 -5.56 -6.12
C MET A 16 9.42 -6.77 -6.24
N SER A 17 8.91 -7.92 -6.69
CA SER A 17 9.70 -9.13 -6.91
C SER A 17 10.75 -8.96 -8.01
N ALA A 18 10.42 -8.21 -9.08
CA ALA A 18 11.36 -7.88 -10.15
C ALA A 18 12.55 -7.03 -9.65
N ASN A 19 12.32 -6.06 -8.77
CA ASN A 19 13.39 -5.27 -8.16
C ASN A 19 14.33 -6.13 -7.30
N LEU A 20 13.81 -7.15 -6.60
CA LEU A 20 14.64 -8.10 -5.85
C LEU A 20 15.51 -8.95 -6.79
N VAL A 21 14.96 -9.43 -7.91
CA VAL A 21 15.73 -10.14 -8.94
C VAL A 21 16.83 -9.24 -9.51
N ALA A 22 16.50 -7.99 -9.87
CA ALA A 22 17.45 -7.02 -10.40
C ALA A 22 18.59 -6.71 -9.40
N ALA A 23 18.32 -6.79 -8.10
CA ALA A 23 19.32 -6.65 -7.02
C ALA A 23 20.16 -7.91 -6.77
N GLY A 24 19.93 -8.98 -7.55
CA GLY A 24 20.71 -10.22 -7.46
C GLY A 24 20.20 -11.23 -6.43
N HIS A 25 18.99 -11.08 -5.91
CA HIS A 25 18.34 -12.10 -5.09
C HIS A 25 17.79 -13.24 -5.96
N THR A 26 17.79 -14.46 -5.44
CA THR A 26 17.01 -15.56 -6.01
C THR A 26 15.58 -15.42 -5.51
N VAL A 27 14.63 -15.13 -6.42
CA VAL A 27 13.22 -14.94 -6.05
C VAL A 27 12.40 -16.14 -6.50
N ARG A 28 11.75 -16.78 -5.53
CA ARG A 28 10.81 -17.90 -5.69
C ARG A 28 9.41 -17.34 -5.52
N GLY A 29 8.55 -17.40 -6.54
CA GLY A 29 7.27 -16.73 -6.56
C GLY A 29 6.08 -17.68 -6.59
N PHE A 30 4.96 -17.23 -6.01
CA PHE A 30 3.66 -17.88 -6.18
C PHE A 30 2.54 -16.83 -6.22
N ASP A 31 1.61 -17.05 -7.14
CA ASP A 31 0.32 -16.35 -7.22
C ASP A 31 -0.71 -17.29 -7.85
N PRO A 32 -1.97 -17.35 -7.38
CA PRO A 32 -2.98 -18.19 -7.98
C PRO A 32 -3.43 -17.72 -9.39
N ALA A 33 -3.12 -16.49 -9.79
CA ALA A 33 -3.49 -15.92 -11.09
C ALA A 33 -2.41 -16.24 -12.15
N PRO A 34 -2.72 -17.02 -13.21
CA PRO A 34 -1.74 -17.40 -14.25
C PRO A 34 -1.11 -16.21 -14.97
N GLN A 35 -1.85 -15.11 -15.13
CA GLN A 35 -1.34 -13.89 -15.76
C GLN A 35 -0.25 -13.21 -14.91
N ALA A 36 -0.43 -13.17 -13.57
CA ALA A 36 0.55 -12.60 -12.65
C ALA A 36 1.85 -13.44 -12.62
N THR A 37 1.71 -14.78 -12.59
CA THR A 37 2.87 -15.67 -12.63
C THR A 37 3.65 -15.57 -13.93
N ALA A 38 2.95 -15.55 -15.09
CA ALA A 38 3.59 -15.40 -16.39
C ALA A 38 4.34 -14.06 -16.53
N ALA A 39 3.76 -12.97 -16.04
CA ALA A 39 4.42 -11.66 -16.02
C ALA A 39 5.68 -11.67 -15.12
N ALA A 40 5.59 -12.25 -13.93
CA ALA A 40 6.72 -12.33 -12.99
C ALA A 40 7.88 -13.19 -13.55
N GLN A 41 7.57 -14.28 -14.24
CA GLN A 41 8.58 -15.12 -14.91
C GLN A 41 9.41 -14.35 -15.94
N GLN A 42 8.78 -13.42 -16.68
CA GLN A 42 9.49 -12.57 -17.66
C GLN A 42 10.54 -11.66 -16.99
N HIS A 43 10.37 -11.39 -15.71
CA HIS A 43 11.31 -10.60 -14.89
C HIS A 43 12.27 -11.48 -14.05
N GLY A 44 12.36 -12.79 -14.35
CA GLY A 44 13.33 -13.69 -13.71
C GLY A 44 12.88 -14.27 -12.38
N VAL A 45 11.60 -14.17 -12.01
CA VAL A 45 11.06 -14.86 -10.83
C VAL A 45 10.87 -16.34 -11.14
N SER A 46 11.40 -17.23 -10.30
CA SER A 46 11.16 -18.67 -10.38
C SER A 46 9.80 -19.00 -9.79
N VAL A 47 8.81 -19.19 -10.63
CA VAL A 47 7.43 -19.48 -10.18
C VAL A 47 7.27 -20.95 -9.81
N HIS A 48 6.56 -21.21 -8.71
CA HIS A 48 6.28 -22.51 -8.13
C HIS A 48 4.80 -22.86 -8.20
N ALA A 49 4.48 -24.15 -8.06
CA ALA A 49 3.12 -24.66 -8.19
C ALA A 49 2.20 -24.24 -7.02
N ASP A 50 2.79 -24.07 -5.84
CA ASP A 50 2.08 -23.62 -4.65
C ASP A 50 2.98 -22.77 -3.72
N ALA A 51 2.35 -22.16 -2.73
CA ALA A 51 3.02 -21.27 -1.80
C ALA A 51 4.03 -21.97 -0.88
N ALA A 52 3.75 -23.21 -0.46
CA ALA A 52 4.63 -23.98 0.42
C ALA A 52 5.91 -24.40 -0.33
N GLU A 53 5.78 -24.79 -1.59
CA GLU A 53 6.93 -25.06 -2.44
C GLU A 53 7.79 -23.81 -2.63
N ALA A 54 7.18 -22.65 -2.89
CA ALA A 54 7.91 -21.39 -3.04
C ALA A 54 8.71 -21.02 -1.78
N VAL A 55 8.18 -21.29 -0.59
CA VAL A 55 8.79 -20.95 0.70
C VAL A 55 9.91 -21.91 1.09
N THR A 56 9.88 -23.16 0.62
CA THR A 56 10.88 -24.17 0.99
C THR A 56 12.31 -23.72 0.65
N GLY A 57 13.17 -23.60 1.68
CA GLY A 57 14.56 -23.16 1.56
C GLY A 57 14.74 -21.64 1.38
N ALA A 58 13.67 -20.84 1.47
CA ALA A 58 13.78 -19.39 1.45
C ALA A 58 14.25 -18.85 2.82
N GLN A 59 15.15 -17.87 2.78
CA GLN A 59 15.65 -17.17 3.97
C GLN A 59 14.70 -16.04 4.40
N THR A 60 13.90 -15.54 3.47
CA THR A 60 12.89 -14.52 3.72
C THR A 60 11.65 -14.83 2.91
N VAL A 61 10.49 -14.65 3.52
CA VAL A 61 9.18 -14.72 2.87
C VAL A 61 8.55 -13.34 2.87
N ILE A 62 8.12 -12.85 1.70
CA ILE A 62 7.37 -11.60 1.56
C ILE A 62 5.99 -11.93 1.04
N THR A 63 4.96 -11.42 1.73
CA THR A 63 3.56 -11.51 1.28
C THR A 63 3.04 -10.15 0.83
N MET A 64 2.29 -10.11 -0.28
CA MET A 64 1.61 -8.94 -0.81
C MET A 64 0.22 -9.35 -1.30
N LEU A 65 -0.70 -9.51 -0.36
CA LEU A 65 -2.00 -10.16 -0.52
C LEU A 65 -3.16 -9.16 -0.34
N PRO A 66 -4.37 -9.46 -0.85
CA PRO A 66 -5.44 -8.47 -0.94
C PRO A 66 -6.09 -8.08 0.39
N HIS A 67 -6.12 -8.97 1.39
CA HIS A 67 -6.82 -8.74 2.67
C HIS A 67 -6.32 -9.68 3.78
N GLY A 68 -6.65 -9.38 5.06
CA GLY A 68 -6.16 -10.08 6.24
C GLY A 68 -6.44 -11.58 6.25
N ASP A 69 -7.63 -12.02 5.86
CA ASP A 69 -7.94 -13.45 5.78
C ASP A 69 -7.08 -14.21 4.77
N ALA A 70 -6.71 -13.56 3.65
CA ALA A 70 -5.78 -14.17 2.70
C ALA A 70 -4.39 -14.32 3.31
N VAL A 71 -3.92 -13.32 4.06
CA VAL A 71 -2.64 -13.39 4.78
C VAL A 71 -2.66 -14.49 5.83
N LYS A 72 -3.68 -14.53 6.68
CA LYS A 72 -3.81 -15.56 7.73
C LYS A 72 -3.83 -16.99 7.17
N ARG A 73 -4.64 -17.23 6.10
CA ARG A 73 -4.65 -18.53 5.43
C ARG A 73 -3.31 -18.89 4.79
N CYS A 74 -2.66 -17.92 4.15
CA CYS A 74 -1.34 -18.11 3.56
C CYS A 74 -0.33 -18.51 4.63
N TYR A 75 -0.25 -17.76 5.73
CA TYR A 75 0.67 -18.06 6.82
C TYR A 75 0.42 -19.45 7.43
N ALA A 76 -0.83 -19.83 7.67
CA ALA A 76 -1.15 -21.16 8.19
C ALA A 76 -0.67 -22.29 7.26
N GLN A 77 -0.66 -22.06 5.94
CA GLN A 77 -0.18 -23.01 4.94
C GLN A 77 1.33 -23.07 4.86
N ILE A 78 2.03 -21.93 4.95
CA ILE A 78 3.45 -21.84 4.62
C ILE A 78 4.39 -21.99 5.83
N LEU A 79 3.95 -21.66 7.04
CA LEU A 79 4.77 -21.75 8.24
C LEU A 79 5.37 -23.17 8.46
N PRO A 80 4.61 -24.26 8.25
CA PRO A 80 5.19 -25.62 8.40
C PRO A 80 6.24 -25.99 7.34
N ALA A 81 6.30 -25.27 6.20
CA ALA A 81 7.23 -25.53 5.10
C ALA A 81 8.47 -24.64 5.16
N ALA A 82 8.48 -23.63 6.02
CA ALA A 82 9.57 -22.68 6.15
C ALA A 82 10.79 -23.33 6.85
N ALA A 83 11.99 -22.95 6.40
CA ALA A 83 13.22 -23.35 7.07
C ALA A 83 13.39 -22.59 8.40
N ASP A 84 14.16 -23.17 9.31
CA ASP A 84 14.52 -22.51 10.57
C ASP A 84 15.16 -21.13 10.28
N ASP A 85 14.88 -20.15 11.16
CA ASP A 85 15.35 -18.76 11.06
C ASP A 85 14.83 -17.97 9.85
N THR A 86 13.84 -18.46 9.09
CA THR A 86 13.17 -17.69 8.03
C THR A 86 12.55 -16.42 8.61
N LEU A 87 12.81 -15.28 7.95
CA LEU A 87 12.15 -14.00 8.27
C LEU A 87 10.88 -13.86 7.43
N PHE A 88 9.76 -13.53 8.09
CA PHE A 88 8.50 -13.23 7.42
C PHE A 88 8.25 -11.72 7.38
N ILE A 89 7.89 -11.20 6.21
CA ILE A 89 7.57 -9.79 5.96
C ILE A 89 6.20 -9.74 5.31
N ASP A 90 5.20 -9.19 5.98
CA ASP A 90 3.90 -8.95 5.35
C ASP A 90 3.79 -7.51 4.86
N SER A 91 3.82 -7.32 3.54
CA SER A 91 3.66 -6.02 2.89
C SER A 91 2.22 -5.72 2.48
N SER A 92 1.28 -6.59 2.81
CA SER A 92 -0.15 -6.40 2.56
C SER A 92 -0.69 -5.21 3.37
N THR A 93 -1.76 -4.58 2.89
CA THR A 93 -2.52 -3.61 3.68
C THR A 93 -3.72 -4.32 4.31
N ILE A 94 -3.63 -4.55 5.61
CA ILE A 94 -4.60 -5.30 6.42
C ILE A 94 -4.92 -4.55 7.72
N SER A 95 -5.87 -5.05 8.51
CA SER A 95 -6.16 -4.43 9.81
C SER A 95 -4.99 -4.58 10.79
N VAL A 96 -4.88 -3.65 11.75
CA VAL A 96 -3.89 -3.75 12.84
C VAL A 96 -4.10 -5.03 13.66
N ALA A 97 -5.35 -5.45 13.84
CA ALA A 97 -5.71 -6.69 14.54
C ALA A 97 -5.18 -7.92 13.78
N ASP A 98 -5.46 -8.01 12.46
CA ASP A 98 -4.96 -9.11 11.63
C ASP A 98 -3.42 -9.17 11.62
N ALA A 99 -2.76 -8.02 11.53
CA ALA A 99 -1.29 -7.98 11.56
C ALA A 99 -0.73 -8.53 12.87
N ARG A 100 -1.36 -8.21 14.01
CA ARG A 100 -0.97 -8.75 15.31
C ARG A 100 -1.26 -10.24 15.44
N GLU A 101 -2.38 -10.73 14.89
CA GLU A 101 -2.69 -12.17 14.83
C GLU A 101 -1.66 -12.93 13.99
N VAL A 102 -1.32 -12.42 12.82
CA VAL A 102 -0.31 -13.00 11.93
C VAL A 102 1.06 -13.02 12.61
N HIS A 103 1.43 -11.95 13.30
CA HIS A 103 2.65 -11.90 14.09
C HIS A 103 2.67 -12.94 15.20
N ALA A 104 1.58 -13.07 15.95
CA ALA A 104 1.46 -14.06 17.02
C ALA A 104 1.54 -15.50 16.47
N LEU A 105 0.92 -15.75 15.30
CA LEU A 105 0.97 -17.04 14.62
C LEU A 105 2.41 -17.39 14.19
N ALA A 106 3.13 -16.46 13.55
CA ALA A 106 4.52 -16.69 13.17
C ALA A 106 5.42 -16.95 14.39
N ARG A 107 5.27 -16.17 15.46
CA ARG A 107 6.00 -16.36 16.72
C ARG A 107 5.73 -17.70 17.37
N ALA A 108 4.50 -18.18 17.36
CA ALA A 108 4.14 -19.50 17.91
C ALA A 108 4.84 -20.64 17.18
N HIS A 109 5.26 -20.42 15.90
CA HIS A 109 6.06 -21.35 15.13
C HIS A 109 7.58 -21.07 15.20
N GLY A 110 8.00 -20.11 16.06
CA GLY A 110 9.43 -19.80 16.25
C GLY A 110 10.03 -18.80 15.24
N PHE A 111 9.22 -18.18 14.40
CA PHE A 111 9.70 -17.27 13.36
C PHE A 111 9.66 -15.79 13.77
N ALA A 112 10.66 -15.03 13.30
CA ALA A 112 10.62 -13.58 13.30
C ALA A 112 9.68 -13.08 12.19
N GLN A 113 8.84 -12.08 12.51
CA GLN A 113 7.89 -11.50 11.57
C GLN A 113 7.79 -9.99 11.76
N VAL A 114 7.59 -9.26 10.64
CA VAL A 114 7.28 -7.83 10.61
C VAL A 114 6.08 -7.56 9.70
N ASP A 115 5.23 -6.60 10.07
CA ASP A 115 4.29 -5.97 9.18
C ASP A 115 4.96 -4.78 8.48
N ALA A 116 4.88 -4.71 7.17
CA ALA A 116 5.63 -3.76 6.36
C ALA A 116 4.80 -3.21 5.18
N PRO A 117 3.59 -2.66 5.44
CA PRO A 117 2.79 -2.06 4.37
C PRO A 117 3.54 -0.91 3.69
N VAL A 118 3.14 -0.63 2.44
CA VAL A 118 3.84 0.29 1.55
C VAL A 118 3.01 1.50 1.14
N SER A 119 3.70 2.59 0.80
CA SER A 119 3.13 3.75 0.10
C SER A 119 4.00 4.10 -1.10
N GLY A 120 3.37 4.59 -2.19
CA GLY A 120 4.03 4.97 -3.45
C GLY A 120 3.34 4.39 -4.69
N GLY A 121 2.31 3.55 -4.51
CA GLY A 121 1.53 2.95 -5.60
C GLY A 121 2.35 2.08 -6.55
N VAL A 122 1.76 1.71 -7.68
CA VAL A 122 2.42 0.86 -8.70
C VAL A 122 3.64 1.56 -9.28
N THR A 123 3.57 2.86 -9.51
CA THR A 123 4.71 3.65 -10.01
C THR A 123 5.91 3.58 -9.07
N GLY A 124 5.68 3.71 -7.75
CA GLY A 124 6.71 3.54 -6.74
C GLY A 124 7.27 2.12 -6.67
N ALA A 125 6.41 1.10 -6.85
CA ALA A 125 6.82 -0.29 -6.89
C ALA A 125 7.73 -0.59 -8.09
N VAL A 126 7.36 -0.14 -9.28
CA VAL A 126 8.18 -0.28 -10.51
C VAL A 126 9.52 0.43 -10.36
N ALA A 127 9.54 1.63 -9.80
CA ALA A 127 10.75 2.43 -9.66
C ALA A 127 11.65 2.01 -8.48
N GLY A 128 11.27 1.03 -7.65
CA GLY A 128 11.98 0.67 -6.43
C GLY A 128 12.03 1.79 -5.40
N ARG A 129 10.98 2.61 -5.31
CA ARG A 129 10.93 3.83 -4.50
C ARG A 129 9.77 3.86 -3.49
N LEU A 130 9.37 2.70 -3.01
CA LEU A 130 8.31 2.60 -2.01
C LEU A 130 8.77 3.14 -0.65
N ALA A 131 7.84 3.70 0.11
CA ALA A 131 8.00 3.94 1.53
C ALA A 131 7.41 2.75 2.29
N PHE A 132 8.24 2.00 3.01
CA PHE A 132 7.84 0.91 3.90
C PHE A 132 7.64 1.43 5.31
N MET A 133 6.50 1.13 5.91
CA MET A 133 6.18 1.39 7.31
C MET A 133 6.26 0.06 8.06
N VAL A 134 7.31 -0.12 8.87
CA VAL A 134 7.64 -1.44 9.42
C VAL A 134 7.31 -1.50 10.91
N GLY A 135 6.48 -2.46 11.30
CA GLY A 135 6.20 -2.82 12.69
C GLY A 135 6.80 -4.17 13.04
N GLY A 136 7.42 -4.29 14.21
CA GLY A 136 8.02 -5.53 14.70
C GLY A 136 9.17 -5.29 15.66
N GLU A 137 9.79 -6.37 16.11
CA GLU A 137 10.96 -6.31 16.99
C GLU A 137 12.20 -5.75 16.26
N ASP A 138 13.03 -4.96 16.93
CA ASP A 138 14.21 -4.26 16.36
C ASP A 138 15.10 -5.19 15.53
N ALA A 139 15.40 -6.39 16.01
CA ALA A 139 16.23 -7.36 15.31
C ALA A 139 15.59 -7.83 14.00
N ALA A 140 14.28 -8.08 13.99
CA ALA A 140 13.53 -8.48 12.81
C ALA A 140 13.46 -7.32 11.80
N VAL A 141 13.21 -6.10 12.26
CA VAL A 141 13.20 -4.89 11.42
C VAL A 141 14.57 -4.62 10.79
N HIS A 142 15.65 -4.83 11.54
CA HIS A 142 17.02 -4.70 11.00
C HIS A 142 17.27 -5.68 9.85
N ARG A 143 16.87 -6.95 10.01
CA ARG A 143 16.95 -7.97 8.95
C ARG A 143 16.06 -7.62 7.76
N ALA A 144 14.81 -7.22 8.01
CA ALA A 144 13.86 -6.82 6.96
C ALA A 144 14.39 -5.65 6.13
N ARG A 145 14.99 -4.64 6.75
CA ARG A 145 15.55 -3.47 6.06
C ARG A 145 16.53 -3.84 4.96
N GLN A 146 17.36 -4.85 5.17
CA GLN A 146 18.36 -5.28 4.17
C GLN A 146 17.68 -5.85 2.91
N VAL A 147 16.61 -6.63 3.08
CA VAL A 147 15.86 -7.25 1.98
C VAL A 147 14.95 -6.24 1.29
N LEU A 148 14.38 -5.27 2.03
CA LEU A 148 13.49 -4.26 1.50
C LEU A 148 14.22 -3.16 0.72
N GLN A 149 15.52 -2.96 0.94
CA GLN A 149 16.30 -1.86 0.35
C GLN A 149 16.17 -1.74 -1.19
N PRO A 150 16.17 -2.81 -1.99
CA PRO A 150 16.03 -2.70 -3.45
C PRO A 150 14.67 -2.17 -3.92
N MET A 151 13.65 -2.23 -3.07
CA MET A 151 12.28 -1.81 -3.36
C MET A 151 11.94 -0.45 -2.73
N ALA A 152 12.86 0.14 -1.94
CA ALA A 152 12.54 1.21 -1.01
C ALA A 152 13.25 2.54 -1.31
N ALA A 153 12.49 3.64 -1.29
CA ALA A 153 13.06 4.97 -1.03
C ALA A 153 13.29 5.19 0.47
N LYS A 154 12.41 4.63 1.32
CA LYS A 154 12.50 4.75 2.78
C LYS A 154 11.98 3.47 3.45
N VAL A 155 12.64 3.06 4.53
CA VAL A 155 12.17 2.00 5.45
C VAL A 155 12.08 2.61 6.84
N ILE A 156 10.87 2.82 7.34
CA ILE A 156 10.57 3.52 8.59
C ILE A 156 10.15 2.50 9.63
N HIS A 157 10.89 2.37 10.73
CA HIS A 157 10.46 1.58 11.87
C HIS A 157 9.41 2.35 12.67
N CYS A 158 8.20 1.82 12.75
CA CYS A 158 7.04 2.49 13.35
C CYS A 158 6.76 2.03 14.79
N GLY A 159 7.44 0.99 15.27
CA GLY A 159 7.24 0.42 16.60
C GLY A 159 6.96 -1.08 16.58
N ALA A 160 6.30 -1.60 17.59
CA ALA A 160 5.98 -3.02 17.74
C ALA A 160 5.05 -3.55 16.63
N ALA A 161 4.79 -4.87 16.63
CA ALA A 161 3.92 -5.53 15.66
C ALA A 161 2.55 -4.83 15.50
N GLY A 162 2.15 -4.61 14.26
CA GLY A 162 0.97 -3.85 13.85
C GLY A 162 1.18 -2.34 13.77
N ALA A 163 2.35 -1.80 14.17
CA ALA A 163 2.62 -0.37 14.10
C ALA A 163 2.82 0.12 12.65
N GLY A 164 3.31 -0.72 11.75
CA GLY A 164 3.37 -0.42 10.32
C GLY A 164 1.98 -0.21 9.73
N GLN A 165 1.05 -1.13 10.00
CA GLN A 165 -0.35 -0.99 9.57
C GLN A 165 -1.01 0.24 10.20
N ALA A 166 -0.80 0.49 11.50
CA ALA A 166 -1.32 1.69 12.16
C ALA A 166 -0.81 2.98 11.49
N ALA A 167 0.49 3.04 11.16
CA ALA A 167 1.06 4.19 10.44
C ALA A 167 0.43 4.33 9.04
N LYS A 168 0.25 3.22 8.31
CA LYS A 168 -0.36 3.20 6.98
C LYS A 168 -1.79 3.73 6.99
N ILE A 169 -2.66 3.23 7.87
CA ILE A 169 -4.07 3.67 7.91
C ILE A 169 -4.21 5.13 8.33
N CYS A 170 -3.39 5.60 9.30
CA CYS A 170 -3.35 7.01 9.68
C CYS A 170 -2.92 7.89 8.50
N ASN A 171 -1.86 7.49 7.77
CA ASN A 171 -1.40 8.22 6.59
C ASN A 171 -2.49 8.31 5.52
N ASN A 172 -3.18 7.20 5.22
CA ASN A 172 -4.18 7.19 4.15
C ASN A 172 -5.48 7.89 4.55
N MET A 173 -5.84 7.88 5.84
CA MET A 173 -6.92 8.72 6.35
C MET A 173 -6.63 10.22 6.14
N VAL A 174 -5.41 10.67 6.46
CA VAL A 174 -4.99 12.06 6.22
C VAL A 174 -4.99 12.36 4.72
N LEU A 175 -4.48 11.46 3.87
CA LEU A 175 -4.47 11.61 2.43
C LEU A 175 -5.88 11.80 1.86
N ALA A 176 -6.84 10.99 2.29
CA ALA A 176 -8.22 11.09 1.85
C ALA A 176 -8.86 12.43 2.23
N VAL A 177 -8.67 12.88 3.48
CA VAL A 177 -9.15 14.20 3.94
C VAL A 177 -8.54 15.32 3.11
N GLN A 178 -7.23 15.28 2.86
CA GLN A 178 -6.55 16.27 2.03
C GLN A 178 -7.06 16.28 0.59
N GLN A 179 -7.30 15.11 -0.01
CA GLN A 179 -7.80 15.04 -1.39
C GLN A 179 -9.20 15.63 -1.51
N VAL A 180 -10.10 15.33 -0.57
CA VAL A 180 -11.45 15.94 -0.53
C VAL A 180 -11.34 17.45 -0.34
N ALA A 181 -10.55 17.91 0.63
CA ALA A 181 -10.39 19.34 0.90
C ALA A 181 -9.82 20.12 -0.30
N VAL A 182 -8.85 19.54 -1.00
CA VAL A 182 -8.29 20.13 -2.23
C VAL A 182 -9.35 20.15 -3.34
N ALA A 183 -10.12 19.08 -3.51
CA ALA A 183 -11.19 19.02 -4.51
C ALA A 183 -12.27 20.08 -4.24
N GLU A 184 -12.74 20.21 -3.00
CA GLU A 184 -13.70 21.23 -2.59
C GLU A 184 -13.18 22.65 -2.84
N ALA A 185 -11.89 22.90 -2.56
CA ALA A 185 -11.27 24.20 -2.83
C ALA A 185 -11.30 24.56 -4.32
N PHE A 186 -11.01 23.62 -5.22
CA PHE A 186 -11.08 23.85 -6.67
C PHE A 186 -12.53 24.06 -7.15
N VAL A 187 -13.49 23.32 -6.63
CA VAL A 187 -14.92 23.53 -6.94
C VAL A 187 -15.36 24.92 -6.51
N LEU A 188 -15.06 25.31 -5.27
CA LEU A 188 -15.41 26.64 -4.75
C LEU A 188 -14.75 27.76 -5.57
N ALA A 189 -13.47 27.59 -5.93
CA ALA A 189 -12.74 28.57 -6.77
C ALA A 189 -13.41 28.76 -8.12
N GLY A 190 -13.86 27.67 -8.77
CA GLY A 190 -14.61 27.75 -10.02
C GLY A 190 -15.90 28.55 -9.89
N GLU A 191 -16.69 28.33 -8.84
CA GLU A 191 -17.92 29.08 -8.56
C GLU A 191 -17.64 30.58 -8.29
N LEU A 192 -16.47 30.90 -7.76
CA LEU A 192 -16.02 32.28 -7.52
C LEU A 192 -15.34 32.92 -8.75
N GLY A 193 -15.22 32.21 -9.86
CA GLY A 193 -14.57 32.69 -11.09
C GLY A 193 -13.04 32.73 -11.03
N LEU A 194 -12.41 32.02 -10.10
CA LEU A 194 -10.97 31.92 -10.00
C LEU A 194 -10.47 30.76 -10.88
N ALA A 195 -9.46 31.04 -11.73
CA ALA A 195 -8.88 30.02 -12.57
C ALA A 195 -8.09 28.95 -11.76
N ASP A 196 -8.19 27.68 -12.18
CA ASP A 196 -7.51 26.54 -11.52
C ASP A 196 -6.02 26.79 -11.31
N GLN A 197 -5.31 27.32 -12.33
CA GLN A 197 -3.88 27.62 -12.22
C GLN A 197 -3.60 28.68 -11.14
N ALA A 198 -4.40 29.70 -11.03
CA ALA A 198 -4.22 30.77 -10.05
C ALA A 198 -4.41 30.23 -8.60
N LEU A 199 -5.44 29.39 -8.39
CA LEU A 199 -5.63 28.72 -7.09
C LEU A 199 -4.45 27.80 -6.76
N PHE A 200 -4.00 26.99 -7.73
CA PHE A 200 -2.85 26.10 -7.57
C PHE A 200 -1.59 26.88 -7.15
N ASP A 201 -1.26 27.98 -7.83
CA ASP A 201 -0.09 28.80 -7.53
C ASP A 201 -0.17 29.41 -6.11
N VAL A 202 -1.35 29.84 -5.70
CA VAL A 202 -1.57 30.34 -4.33
C VAL A 202 -1.38 29.22 -3.30
N MET A 203 -2.03 28.08 -3.48
CA MET A 203 -2.01 27.00 -2.50
C MET A 203 -0.61 26.37 -2.37
N THR A 204 0.13 26.24 -3.47
CA THR A 204 1.49 25.68 -3.44
C THR A 204 2.49 26.58 -2.74
N GLY A 205 2.29 27.91 -2.83
CA GLY A 205 3.13 28.91 -2.18
C GLY A 205 2.70 29.31 -0.77
N ALA A 206 1.57 28.79 -0.28
CA ALA A 206 0.97 29.19 1.00
C ALA A 206 0.65 27.98 1.90
N THR A 207 -0.19 28.22 2.92
CA THR A 207 -0.46 27.24 3.99
C THR A 207 -1.39 26.09 3.59
N GLY A 208 -2.05 26.15 2.43
CA GLY A 208 -2.88 25.07 1.90
C GLY A 208 -2.13 23.94 1.18
N ASN A 209 -0.82 23.99 1.22
CA ASN A 209 0.04 23.05 0.51
C ASN A 209 -0.01 21.63 1.08
N CYS A 210 -0.12 20.60 0.20
CA CYS A 210 -0.10 19.19 0.58
C CYS A 210 0.23 18.30 -0.64
N TRP A 211 0.48 16.99 -0.38
CA TRP A 211 0.79 16.01 -1.43
C TRP A 211 -0.34 15.88 -2.47
N ALA A 212 -1.60 15.90 -2.04
CA ALA A 212 -2.77 15.83 -2.91
C ALA A 212 -2.80 16.97 -3.95
N LEU A 213 -2.30 18.15 -3.58
CA LEU A 213 -2.17 19.28 -4.48
C LEU A 213 -1.01 19.13 -5.46
N HIS A 214 0.20 18.80 -4.97
CA HIS A 214 1.41 18.79 -5.79
C HIS A 214 1.52 17.60 -6.75
N THR A 215 0.97 16.45 -6.37
CA THR A 215 1.18 15.20 -7.09
C THR A 215 -0.11 14.68 -7.70
N ASN A 216 -1.21 14.78 -6.97
CA ASN A 216 -2.49 14.19 -7.36
C ASN A 216 -3.58 15.27 -7.53
N CYS A 217 -3.21 16.44 -8.08
CA CYS A 217 -4.12 17.55 -8.30
C CYS A 217 -5.38 17.08 -9.03
N PRO A 218 -6.59 17.36 -8.48
CA PRO A 218 -7.84 16.80 -9.01
C PRO A 218 -8.38 17.52 -10.25
N VAL A 219 -7.70 18.59 -10.71
CA VAL A 219 -8.05 19.32 -11.94
C VAL A 219 -6.96 19.17 -12.99
N PRO A 220 -7.32 19.13 -14.30
CA PRO A 220 -6.33 19.08 -15.36
C PRO A 220 -5.55 20.40 -15.46
N GLY A 221 -4.33 20.33 -15.97
CA GLY A 221 -3.47 21.48 -16.25
C GLY A 221 -2.33 21.64 -15.24
N PRO A 222 -2.54 22.09 -14.00
CA PRO A 222 -1.46 22.51 -13.09
C PRO A 222 -0.38 21.46 -12.85
N VAL A 223 -0.73 20.18 -12.76
CA VAL A 223 0.20 19.06 -12.56
C VAL A 223 0.08 18.08 -13.72
N PRO A 224 0.93 18.17 -14.77
CA PRO A 224 0.78 17.38 -16.01
C PRO A 224 0.75 15.86 -15.79
N THR A 225 1.40 15.37 -14.75
CA THR A 225 1.46 13.94 -14.40
C THR A 225 0.30 13.46 -13.53
N SER A 226 -0.60 14.36 -13.09
CA SER A 226 -1.74 13.95 -12.27
C SER A 226 -2.75 13.15 -13.08
N PRO A 227 -3.48 12.20 -12.44
CA PRO A 227 -4.52 11.42 -13.08
C PRO A 227 -5.61 12.25 -13.76
N ALA A 228 -5.88 13.46 -13.30
CA ALA A 228 -6.85 14.37 -13.90
C ALA A 228 -6.53 14.72 -15.36
N ASN A 229 -5.26 14.66 -15.77
CA ASN A 229 -4.84 14.86 -17.17
C ASN A 229 -4.94 13.58 -18.04
N HIS A 230 -5.27 12.44 -17.44
CA HIS A 230 -5.30 11.11 -18.05
C HIS A 230 -6.61 10.38 -17.76
N ASN A 231 -7.74 11.10 -17.83
CA ASN A 231 -9.11 10.57 -17.55
C ASN A 231 -9.20 9.82 -16.22
N PHE A 232 -8.43 10.24 -15.22
CA PHE A 232 -8.34 9.61 -13.90
C PHE A 232 -7.95 8.12 -13.96
N GLU A 233 -7.06 7.74 -14.89
CA GLU A 233 -6.40 6.44 -14.83
C GLU A 233 -5.72 6.25 -13.46
N PRO A 234 -5.96 5.13 -12.77
CA PRO A 234 -5.61 5.04 -11.36
C PRO A 234 -4.11 4.81 -11.11
N GLY A 235 -3.46 5.73 -10.44
CA GLY A 235 -2.26 5.47 -9.66
C GLY A 235 -2.60 4.76 -8.34
N PHE A 236 -3.73 5.16 -7.72
CA PHE A 236 -4.35 4.53 -6.57
C PHE A 236 -5.87 4.61 -6.71
N SER A 237 -6.52 3.46 -6.87
CA SER A 237 -7.96 3.43 -7.20
C SER A 237 -8.84 3.83 -6.02
N ALA A 238 -10.03 4.36 -6.32
CA ALA A 238 -11.05 4.72 -5.34
C ALA A 238 -11.48 3.51 -4.49
N ALA A 239 -11.57 2.32 -5.08
CA ALA A 239 -11.88 1.10 -4.34
C ALA A 239 -10.79 0.75 -3.31
N LEU A 240 -9.50 0.98 -3.62
CA LEU A 240 -8.41 0.77 -2.67
C LEU A 240 -8.37 1.85 -1.59
N MET A 241 -8.72 3.12 -1.93
CA MET A 241 -8.87 4.18 -0.95
C MET A 241 -10.01 3.88 0.02
N ASP A 242 -11.18 3.47 -0.48
CA ASP A 242 -12.31 3.05 0.38
C ASP A 242 -11.91 1.90 1.30
N LYS A 243 -11.27 0.84 0.78
CA LYS A 243 -10.75 -0.26 1.60
C LYS A 243 -9.84 0.25 2.73
N ASP A 244 -8.87 1.11 2.43
CA ASP A 244 -7.93 1.61 3.42
C ASP A 244 -8.62 2.49 4.47
N LEU A 245 -9.64 3.26 4.06
CA LEU A 245 -10.47 4.06 4.96
C LEU A 245 -11.36 3.18 5.85
N GLN A 246 -11.92 2.07 5.35
CA GLN A 246 -12.65 1.13 6.19
C GLN A 246 -11.74 0.54 7.28
N LEU A 247 -10.50 0.16 6.94
CA LEU A 247 -9.51 -0.28 7.94
C LEU A 247 -9.22 0.82 8.98
N ALA A 248 -9.14 2.09 8.56
CA ALA A 248 -8.96 3.22 9.47
C ALA A 248 -10.18 3.40 10.38
N MET A 249 -11.40 3.29 9.85
CA MET A 249 -12.64 3.41 10.65
C MET A 249 -12.81 2.24 11.62
N ASP A 250 -12.38 1.04 11.26
CA ASP A 250 -12.33 -0.11 12.19
C ASP A 250 -11.37 0.19 13.36
N ALA A 251 -10.21 0.77 13.06
CA ALA A 251 -9.26 1.17 14.11
C ALA A 251 -9.80 2.31 14.98
N VAL A 252 -10.50 3.29 14.41
CA VAL A 252 -11.20 4.37 15.16
C VAL A 252 -12.22 3.76 16.11
N ARG A 253 -13.09 2.85 15.62
CA ARG A 253 -14.11 2.18 16.45
C ARG A 253 -13.49 1.36 17.57
N SER A 254 -12.46 0.59 17.28
CA SER A 254 -11.83 -0.31 18.27
C SER A 254 -10.98 0.42 19.31
N SER A 255 -10.40 1.56 18.97
CA SER A 255 -9.58 2.38 19.88
C SER A 255 -10.38 3.42 20.67
N GLY A 256 -11.60 3.75 20.25
CA GLY A 256 -12.39 4.86 20.81
C GLY A 256 -11.90 6.26 20.41
N ALA A 257 -10.96 6.35 19.45
CA ALA A 257 -10.46 7.63 18.94
C ALA A 257 -11.56 8.43 18.24
N GLN A 258 -11.44 9.77 18.29
CA GLN A 258 -12.35 10.66 17.57
C GLN A 258 -11.69 11.13 16.27
N ALA A 259 -12.30 10.82 15.13
CA ALA A 259 -11.80 11.19 13.81
C ALA A 259 -12.95 11.72 12.91
N PRO A 260 -13.59 12.86 13.24
CA PRO A 260 -14.77 13.33 12.52
C PRO A 260 -14.48 13.59 11.03
N LEU A 261 -13.37 14.22 10.67
CA LEU A 261 -13.01 14.45 9.27
C LEU A 261 -12.67 13.15 8.54
N GLY A 262 -11.95 12.23 9.19
CA GLY A 262 -11.67 10.90 8.64
C GLY A 262 -12.94 10.12 8.38
N SER A 263 -13.90 10.15 9.31
CA SER A 263 -15.21 9.50 9.15
C SER A 263 -16.03 10.08 7.99
N HIS A 264 -15.99 11.40 7.82
CA HIS A 264 -16.69 12.05 6.72
C HIS A 264 -16.04 11.73 5.37
N ALA A 265 -14.71 11.77 5.29
CA ALA A 265 -13.97 11.36 4.10
C ALA A 265 -14.23 9.89 3.74
N ALA A 266 -14.28 8.99 4.74
CA ALA A 266 -14.62 7.59 4.53
C ALA A 266 -16.00 7.40 3.91
N GLN A 267 -17.01 8.18 4.36
CA GLN A 267 -18.36 8.13 3.79
C GLN A 267 -18.37 8.63 2.33
N ILE A 268 -17.65 9.72 2.04
CA ILE A 268 -17.54 10.27 0.68
C ILE A 268 -16.92 9.22 -0.26
N TYR A 269 -15.78 8.62 0.13
CA TYR A 269 -15.12 7.61 -0.70
C TYR A 269 -15.89 6.31 -0.81
N HIS A 270 -16.61 5.89 0.22
CA HIS A 270 -17.50 4.72 0.15
C HIS A 270 -18.59 4.91 -0.92
N ASN A 271 -19.24 6.05 -0.90
CA ASN A 271 -20.26 6.39 -1.91
C ASN A 271 -19.64 6.52 -3.32
N PHE A 272 -18.50 7.19 -3.42
CA PHE A 272 -17.80 7.37 -4.70
C PHE A 272 -17.33 6.04 -5.31
N ALA A 273 -16.75 5.17 -4.51
CA ALA A 273 -16.21 3.89 -4.96
C ALA A 273 -17.27 2.91 -5.46
N ALA A 274 -18.53 3.06 -5.03
CA ALA A 274 -19.63 2.20 -5.47
C ALA A 274 -19.81 2.22 -7.02
N ASP A 275 -19.70 3.41 -7.62
CA ASP A 275 -19.88 3.59 -9.08
C ASP A 275 -18.55 3.85 -9.81
N HIS A 276 -17.52 4.31 -9.12
CA HIS A 276 -16.26 4.79 -9.68
C HIS A 276 -15.02 4.09 -9.11
N GLY A 277 -15.16 2.89 -8.56
CA GLY A 277 -14.10 2.16 -7.86
C GLY A 277 -12.84 1.93 -8.66
N ALA A 278 -12.94 1.86 -10.00
CA ALA A 278 -11.79 1.65 -10.90
C ALA A 278 -11.03 2.95 -11.25
N GLN A 279 -11.58 4.14 -10.97
CA GLN A 279 -10.93 5.41 -11.22
C GLN A 279 -9.92 5.74 -10.12
N ASP A 280 -8.99 6.67 -10.41
CA ASP A 280 -8.12 7.23 -9.38
C ASP A 280 -8.95 7.95 -8.30
N PHE A 281 -8.51 7.84 -7.05
CA PHE A 281 -9.24 8.43 -5.93
C PHE A 281 -9.37 9.96 -6.01
N SER A 282 -8.52 10.64 -6.81
CA SER A 282 -8.64 12.08 -7.07
C SER A 282 -9.87 12.44 -7.91
N ALA A 283 -10.47 11.46 -8.61
CA ALA A 283 -11.70 11.66 -9.37
C ALA A 283 -12.92 11.96 -8.47
N VAL A 284 -12.79 11.87 -7.16
CA VAL A 284 -13.83 12.29 -6.20
C VAL A 284 -14.36 13.72 -6.47
N ILE A 285 -13.54 14.60 -7.06
CA ILE A 285 -13.97 15.94 -7.48
C ILE A 285 -15.16 15.92 -8.43
N THR A 286 -15.32 14.88 -9.23
CA THR A 286 -16.40 14.77 -10.21
C THR A 286 -17.78 14.68 -9.55
N THR A 287 -17.86 14.18 -8.33
CA THR A 287 -19.12 14.12 -7.56
C THR A 287 -19.41 15.40 -6.77
N LEU A 288 -18.45 16.32 -6.70
CA LEU A 288 -18.60 17.61 -6.04
C LEU A 288 -18.96 18.75 -7.01
N ARG A 289 -18.78 18.50 -8.31
CA ARG A 289 -19.22 19.43 -9.38
C ARG A 289 -20.67 19.15 -9.70
N SER A 290 -21.54 20.13 -9.50
CA SER A 290 -22.98 20.11 -9.88
C SER A 290 -23.17 20.21 -11.39
#